data_12b928f6c39a4905c3d9714fa75b7ec3
#
_entry.id   12b928f6c39a4905c3d9714fa75b7ec3
#
_cell.length_a   1.000
_cell.length_b   1.000
_cell.length_c   1.000
_cell.angle_alpha   90.00
_cell.angle_beta   90.00
_cell.angle_gamma   90.00
#
_symmetry.space_group_name_H-M   'P 1'
#
loop_
_entity.id
_entity.type
_entity.pdbx_description
1 polymer ?
#
loop_
_entity_poly.entity_id
_entity_poly.type
_entity_poly.pdbx_seq_one_letter_code
_entity_poly.pdbx_strand_id
1 'polypeptide(L)'
;MTKSLVTGGAGFIGSNLVDQLIKIGHKVIVIDNEYSEAHEQFYYNDKAEYHNLDIRDDATRSLYDGVDYVFHIAAEARIGPSIENPTETVSINSFGTCTVLQFAREAGVKRVVYSSTSSAYGLQEPPHVEALPDDCLNPYSISKVNGEKLCKMYTDLFGLETVIFRYFNVYGNRQPIKGQYAPVIGIFLRQLENDQELTIVGDGEQRRDFVNVKDVVQANILAATKKLDKDALGQVYNVGSGCLLYT
;
A
#
# COMPACT_ATOMS: atom_id res chain seq x y z
N MET A 1 5.85 10.81 -22.77
CA MET A 1 6.39 10.73 -21.39
C MET A 1 5.31 10.06 -20.56
N THR A 2 5.63 9.00 -19.85
CA THR A 2 4.66 8.26 -19.03
C THR A 2 4.20 9.10 -17.85
N LYS A 3 2.90 9.16 -17.59
CA LYS A 3 2.30 9.92 -16.48
C LYS A 3 1.75 8.93 -15.45
N SER A 4 2.17 9.07 -14.21
CA SER A 4 1.76 8.21 -13.09
C SER A 4 1.11 9.02 -11.98
N LEU A 5 0.07 8.46 -11.39
CA LEU A 5 -0.58 9.00 -10.20
C LEU A 5 -0.31 8.06 -9.03
N VAL A 6 0.14 8.63 -7.90
CA VAL A 6 0.40 7.89 -6.66
C VAL A 6 -0.50 8.45 -5.57
N THR A 7 -1.40 7.65 -5.03
CA THR A 7 -2.14 8.03 -3.83
C THR A 7 -1.35 7.58 -2.59
N GLY A 8 -1.31 8.39 -1.54
CA GLY A 8 -0.47 8.13 -0.37
C GLY A 8 1.03 8.33 -0.66
N GLY A 9 1.35 9.22 -1.62
CA GLY A 9 2.71 9.38 -2.13
C GLY A 9 3.65 10.19 -1.25
N ALA A 10 3.18 10.81 -0.18
CA ALA A 10 4.01 11.50 0.81
C ALA A 10 4.41 10.61 2.00
N GLY A 11 3.77 9.43 2.15
CA GLY A 11 4.05 8.46 3.21
C GLY A 11 5.28 7.59 2.94
N PHE A 12 5.47 6.57 3.77
CA PHE A 12 6.64 5.67 3.73
C PHE A 12 6.86 5.00 2.37
N ILE A 13 5.95 4.10 1.97
CA ILE A 13 6.10 3.34 0.73
C ILE A 13 5.93 4.25 -0.49
N GLY A 14 4.92 5.13 -0.44
CA GLY A 14 4.58 6.02 -1.55
C GLY A 14 5.71 6.96 -1.94
N SER A 15 6.39 7.58 -0.98
CA SER A 15 7.48 8.52 -1.27
C SER A 15 8.72 7.84 -1.88
N ASN A 16 9.02 6.59 -1.47
CA ASN A 16 10.07 5.79 -2.11
C ASN A 16 9.68 5.45 -3.57
N LEU A 17 8.40 5.15 -3.82
CA LEU A 17 7.91 4.89 -5.16
C LEU A 17 7.94 6.15 -6.04
N VAL A 18 7.51 7.30 -5.51
CA VAL A 18 7.57 8.60 -6.21
C VAL A 18 8.99 8.90 -6.68
N ASP A 19 9.99 8.79 -5.78
CA ASP A 19 11.39 9.03 -6.12
C ASP A 19 11.87 8.12 -7.26
N GLN A 20 11.50 6.83 -7.22
CA GLN A 20 11.93 5.90 -8.25
C GLN A 20 11.21 6.13 -9.59
N LEU A 21 9.92 6.48 -9.57
CA LEU A 21 9.17 6.84 -10.78
C LEU A 21 9.76 8.07 -11.47
N ILE A 22 10.10 9.11 -10.69
CA ILE A 22 10.80 10.31 -11.20
C ILE A 22 12.16 9.94 -11.80
N LYS A 23 12.93 9.09 -11.11
CA LYS A 23 14.26 8.65 -11.57
C LYS A 23 14.21 7.92 -12.91
N ILE A 24 13.17 7.15 -13.17
CA ILE A 24 12.97 6.45 -14.45
C ILE A 24 12.24 7.29 -15.52
N GLY A 25 12.00 8.58 -15.24
CA GLY A 25 11.49 9.56 -16.20
C GLY A 25 9.97 9.66 -16.32
N HIS A 26 9.20 9.23 -15.32
CA HIS A 26 7.76 9.49 -15.28
C HIS A 26 7.46 10.93 -14.82
N LYS A 27 6.39 11.52 -15.36
CA LYS A 27 5.72 12.66 -14.72
C LYS A 27 4.83 12.09 -13.62
N VAL A 28 5.01 12.55 -12.37
CA VAL A 28 4.30 12.00 -11.21
C VAL A 28 3.37 13.05 -10.60
N ILE A 29 2.12 12.65 -10.42
CA ILE A 29 1.12 13.36 -9.61
C ILE A 29 0.92 12.57 -8.32
N VAL A 30 0.82 13.25 -7.20
CA VAL A 30 0.58 12.67 -5.88
C VAL A 30 -0.70 13.24 -5.29
N ILE A 31 -1.56 12.35 -4.79
CA ILE A 31 -2.71 12.69 -3.94
C ILE A 31 -2.40 12.13 -2.54
N ASP A 32 -2.31 13.01 -1.56
CA ASP A 32 -2.09 12.65 -0.16
C ASP A 32 -2.71 13.74 0.72
N ASN A 33 -3.48 13.36 1.72
CA ASN A 33 -4.10 14.32 2.66
C ASN A 33 -3.36 14.41 3.99
N GLU A 34 -2.20 13.75 4.08
CA GLU A 34 -1.34 13.75 5.28
C GLU A 34 -2.08 13.30 6.55
N TYR A 35 -3.10 12.48 6.37
CA TYR A 35 -3.98 12.02 7.45
C TYR A 35 -3.27 11.15 8.49
N SER A 36 -2.26 10.40 8.07
CA SER A 36 -1.66 9.37 8.91
C SER A 36 -0.78 9.93 10.02
N GLU A 37 -1.20 9.79 11.26
CA GLU A 37 -0.40 10.10 12.45
C GLU A 37 0.79 9.13 12.69
N ALA A 38 0.92 8.08 11.88
CA ALA A 38 2.06 7.17 11.96
C ALA A 38 3.35 7.82 11.48
N HIS A 39 3.26 8.85 10.66
CA HIS A 39 4.40 9.53 10.09
C HIS A 39 4.78 10.75 10.94
N GLU A 40 6.06 10.82 11.35
CA GLU A 40 6.62 11.99 12.01
C GLU A 40 6.82 13.16 11.04
N GLN A 41 6.99 12.81 9.77
CA GLN A 41 7.10 13.75 8.67
C GLN A 41 6.60 13.11 7.38
N PHE A 42 6.16 13.93 6.45
CA PHE A 42 5.87 13.55 5.08
C PHE A 42 7.04 13.90 4.17
N TYR A 43 7.17 13.16 3.06
CA TYR A 43 8.32 13.28 2.17
C TYR A 43 7.86 13.73 0.79
N TYR A 44 8.55 14.75 0.27
CA TYR A 44 8.22 15.36 -1.01
C TYR A 44 9.41 15.27 -1.96
N ASN A 45 9.11 15.13 -3.25
CA ASN A 45 10.08 15.23 -4.33
C ASN A 45 9.74 16.46 -5.17
N ASP A 46 10.66 17.41 -5.29
CA ASP A 46 10.44 18.69 -5.97
C ASP A 46 10.05 18.55 -7.45
N LYS A 47 10.23 17.37 -8.04
CA LYS A 47 9.88 17.08 -9.43
C LYS A 47 8.50 16.44 -9.59
N ALA A 48 7.80 16.14 -8.49
CA ALA A 48 6.44 15.62 -8.50
C ALA A 48 5.43 16.73 -8.17
N GLU A 49 4.22 16.58 -8.67
CA GLU A 49 3.10 17.49 -8.42
C GLU A 49 2.26 16.92 -7.27
N TYR A 50 2.13 17.67 -6.15
CA TYR A 50 1.41 17.23 -4.95
C TYR A 50 0.10 17.95 -4.79
N HIS A 51 -0.95 17.19 -4.46
CA HIS A 51 -2.28 17.68 -4.11
C HIS A 51 -2.64 17.17 -2.72
N ASN A 52 -2.86 18.09 -1.77
CA ASN A 52 -3.36 17.76 -0.43
C ASN A 52 -4.87 17.60 -0.51
N LEU A 53 -5.32 16.39 -0.86
CA LEU A 53 -6.72 16.02 -1.07
C LEU A 53 -6.96 14.61 -0.53
N ASP A 54 -8.20 14.37 -0.08
CA ASP A 54 -8.66 13.02 0.24
C ASP A 54 -9.01 12.27 -1.06
N ILE A 55 -8.63 10.99 -1.13
CA ILE A 55 -8.92 10.14 -2.29
C ILE A 55 -10.43 9.98 -2.57
N ARG A 56 -11.27 10.28 -1.58
CA ARG A 56 -12.73 10.22 -1.66
C ARG A 56 -13.35 11.48 -2.28
N ASP A 57 -12.57 12.57 -2.41
CA ASP A 57 -13.04 13.84 -2.92
C ASP A 57 -13.21 13.83 -4.43
N ASP A 58 -14.34 14.31 -4.93
CA ASP A 58 -14.60 14.47 -6.37
C ASP A 58 -13.61 15.44 -7.04
N ALA A 59 -13.02 16.35 -6.28
CA ALA A 59 -11.97 17.26 -6.75
C ALA A 59 -10.72 16.52 -7.29
N THR A 60 -10.50 15.26 -6.88
CA THR A 60 -9.37 14.45 -7.38
C THR A 60 -9.61 13.92 -8.80
N ARG A 61 -10.86 13.89 -9.30
CA ARG A 61 -11.25 13.29 -10.58
C ARG A 61 -10.42 13.79 -11.75
N SER A 62 -10.24 15.10 -11.88
CA SER A 62 -9.48 15.70 -13.00
C SER A 62 -7.98 15.39 -12.98
N LEU A 63 -7.44 14.94 -11.83
CA LEU A 63 -6.03 14.57 -11.71
C LEU A 63 -5.69 13.26 -12.44
N TYR A 64 -6.70 12.46 -12.77
CA TYR A 64 -6.53 11.22 -13.52
C TYR A 64 -6.42 11.45 -15.04
N ASP A 65 -6.71 12.65 -15.55
CA ASP A 65 -6.68 12.96 -16.97
C ASP A 65 -5.29 12.74 -17.59
N GLY A 66 -5.23 11.86 -18.58
CA GLY A 66 -4.02 11.48 -19.29
C GLY A 66 -3.01 10.69 -18.45
N VAL A 67 -3.41 10.14 -17.30
CA VAL A 67 -2.59 9.24 -16.47
C VAL A 67 -2.52 7.87 -17.15
N ASP A 68 -1.30 7.34 -17.25
CA ASP A 68 -1.07 5.97 -17.76
C ASP A 68 -1.27 4.92 -16.65
N TYR A 69 -0.72 5.18 -15.47
CA TYR A 69 -0.70 4.23 -14.35
C TYR A 69 -1.08 4.88 -13.03
N VAL A 70 -1.90 4.20 -12.24
CA VAL A 70 -2.23 4.58 -10.87
C VAL A 70 -1.60 3.58 -9.91
N PHE A 71 -0.89 4.09 -8.90
CA PHE A 71 -0.39 3.34 -7.76
C PHE A 71 -1.20 3.73 -6.53
N HIS A 72 -2.09 2.85 -6.12
CA HIS A 72 -3.00 3.13 -5.01
C HIS A 72 -2.44 2.60 -3.70
N ILE A 73 -1.76 3.49 -2.94
CA ILE A 73 -1.09 3.17 -1.66
C ILE A 73 -1.82 3.81 -0.47
N ALA A 74 -2.55 4.91 -0.69
CA ALA A 74 -3.31 5.59 0.37
C ALA A 74 -4.24 4.62 1.11
N ALA A 75 -4.16 4.61 2.42
CA ALA A 75 -5.01 3.81 3.30
C ALA A 75 -4.86 4.27 4.77
N GLU A 76 -5.88 4.02 5.61
CA GLU A 76 -5.62 3.81 7.02
C GLU A 76 -4.98 2.41 7.15
N ALA A 77 -3.70 2.39 7.50
CA ALA A 77 -2.86 1.18 7.41
C ALA A 77 -2.61 0.50 8.76
N ARG A 78 -3.19 1.03 9.85
CA ARG A 78 -2.92 0.58 11.22
C ARG A 78 -4.09 -0.18 11.80
N ILE A 79 -3.81 -1.30 12.47
CA ILE A 79 -4.84 -2.14 13.11
C ILE A 79 -5.50 -1.40 14.29
N GLY A 80 -4.72 -0.80 15.19
CA GLY A 80 -5.25 -0.09 16.37
C GLY A 80 -6.28 0.98 15.99
N PRO A 81 -5.91 2.02 15.22
CA PRO A 81 -6.87 3.02 14.75
C PRO A 81 -8.06 2.45 14.00
N SER A 82 -7.89 1.34 13.25
CA SER A 82 -9.01 0.69 12.58
C SER A 82 -10.04 0.10 13.52
N ILE A 83 -9.61 -0.36 14.71
CA ILE A 83 -10.50 -0.85 15.77
C ILE A 83 -11.18 0.32 16.50
N GLU A 84 -10.46 1.41 16.72
CA GLU A 84 -10.99 2.62 17.36
C GLU A 84 -12.03 3.31 16.49
N ASN A 85 -11.82 3.38 15.18
CA ASN A 85 -12.76 3.99 14.23
C ASN A 85 -12.96 3.12 12.97
N PRO A 86 -13.73 2.02 13.07
CA PRO A 86 -13.92 1.10 11.96
C PRO A 86 -14.67 1.70 10.77
N THR A 87 -15.61 2.61 11.02
CA THR A 87 -16.39 3.26 9.96
C THR A 87 -15.51 4.14 9.09
N GLU A 88 -14.63 4.95 9.67
CA GLU A 88 -13.68 5.77 8.92
C GLU A 88 -12.68 4.91 8.16
N THR A 89 -12.15 3.85 8.78
CA THR A 89 -11.26 2.90 8.11
C THR A 89 -11.90 2.28 6.87
N VAL A 90 -13.15 1.82 6.98
CA VAL A 90 -13.89 1.26 5.84
C VAL A 90 -14.18 2.33 4.78
N SER A 91 -14.51 3.54 5.20
CA SER A 91 -14.71 4.68 4.31
C SER A 91 -13.45 5.00 3.52
N ILE A 92 -12.30 5.13 4.18
CA ILE A 92 -11.02 5.40 3.50
C ILE A 92 -10.63 4.23 2.59
N ASN A 93 -10.55 3.01 3.15
CA ASN A 93 -9.94 1.88 2.46
C ASN A 93 -10.85 1.23 1.42
N SER A 94 -12.15 1.09 1.69
CA SER A 94 -13.07 0.42 0.76
C SER A 94 -13.74 1.40 -0.19
N PHE A 95 -14.40 2.44 0.35
CA PHE A 95 -15.07 3.44 -0.50
C PHE A 95 -14.04 4.27 -1.26
N GLY A 96 -12.96 4.74 -0.62
CA GLY A 96 -11.88 5.46 -1.28
C GLY A 96 -11.23 4.64 -2.41
N THR A 97 -10.99 3.33 -2.22
CA THR A 97 -10.50 2.45 -3.30
C THR A 97 -11.51 2.39 -4.45
N CYS A 98 -12.81 2.28 -4.16
CA CYS A 98 -13.83 2.29 -5.20
C CYS A 98 -13.81 3.60 -6.01
N THR A 99 -13.65 4.74 -5.33
CA THR A 99 -13.55 6.07 -5.96
C THR A 99 -12.32 6.16 -6.87
N VAL A 100 -11.15 5.71 -6.39
CA VAL A 100 -9.92 5.67 -7.19
C VAL A 100 -10.08 4.82 -8.45
N LEU A 101 -10.65 3.62 -8.32
CA LEU A 101 -10.92 2.72 -9.45
C LEU A 101 -11.91 3.32 -10.45
N GLN A 102 -12.95 3.98 -9.95
CA GLN A 102 -13.95 4.62 -10.80
C GLN A 102 -13.34 5.77 -11.62
N PHE A 103 -12.57 6.66 -11.00
CA PHE A 103 -11.94 7.78 -11.69
C PHE A 103 -10.86 7.30 -12.66
N ALA A 104 -10.08 6.28 -12.27
CA ALA A 104 -9.10 5.65 -13.17
C ALA A 104 -9.76 5.06 -14.42
N ARG A 105 -10.89 4.36 -14.25
CA ARG A 105 -11.68 3.81 -15.35
C ARG A 105 -12.22 4.93 -16.28
N GLU A 106 -12.82 5.95 -15.71
CA GLU A 106 -13.42 7.07 -16.48
C GLU A 106 -12.37 7.84 -17.29
N ALA A 107 -11.18 8.02 -16.73
CA ALA A 107 -10.05 8.69 -17.39
C ALA A 107 -9.30 7.78 -18.38
N GLY A 108 -9.65 6.50 -18.50
CA GLY A 108 -9.00 5.57 -19.40
C GLY A 108 -7.56 5.19 -18.97
N VAL A 109 -7.31 5.17 -17.66
CA VAL A 109 -6.03 4.68 -17.11
C VAL A 109 -5.77 3.26 -17.58
N LYS A 110 -4.53 2.97 -17.98
CA LYS A 110 -4.13 1.65 -18.50
C LYS A 110 -4.14 0.59 -17.40
N ARG A 111 -3.57 0.91 -16.23
CA ARG A 111 -3.48 -0.05 -15.14
C ARG A 111 -3.43 0.63 -13.77
N VAL A 112 -4.08 -0.01 -12.81
CA VAL A 112 -4.03 0.32 -11.38
C VAL A 112 -3.27 -0.76 -10.64
N VAL A 113 -2.26 -0.39 -9.85
CA VAL A 113 -1.57 -1.29 -8.91
C VAL A 113 -2.07 -0.96 -7.51
N TYR A 114 -2.68 -1.95 -6.86
CA TYR A 114 -3.30 -1.80 -5.55
C TYR A 114 -2.46 -2.43 -4.45
N SER A 115 -2.19 -1.66 -3.41
CA SER A 115 -1.46 -2.09 -2.22
C SER A 115 -2.41 -2.70 -1.21
N SER A 116 -2.42 -4.03 -1.08
CA SER A 116 -3.12 -4.79 -0.07
C SER A 116 -2.16 -5.25 1.05
N THR A 117 -2.55 -6.26 1.83
CA THR A 117 -1.87 -6.65 3.07
C THR A 117 -1.86 -8.14 3.29
N SER A 118 -0.76 -8.68 3.86
CA SER A 118 -0.71 -10.05 4.37
C SER A 118 -1.61 -10.30 5.58
N SER A 119 -2.13 -9.23 6.23
CA SER A 119 -3.14 -9.36 7.30
C SER A 119 -4.44 -10.01 6.84
N ALA A 120 -4.64 -10.16 5.53
CA ALA A 120 -5.74 -10.94 4.94
C ALA A 120 -5.71 -12.42 5.33
N TYR A 121 -4.54 -12.95 5.67
CA TYR A 121 -4.36 -14.37 6.03
C TYR A 121 -4.76 -14.69 7.49
N GLY A 122 -4.85 -13.69 8.36
CA GLY A 122 -5.31 -13.87 9.74
C GLY A 122 -4.48 -14.84 10.54
N LEU A 123 -5.11 -15.89 11.05
CA LEU A 123 -4.50 -16.96 11.86
C LEU A 123 -4.15 -18.22 11.06
N GLN A 124 -4.19 -18.16 9.73
CA GLN A 124 -3.85 -19.32 8.93
C GLN A 124 -2.39 -19.72 9.10
N GLU A 125 -2.14 -21.02 9.05
CA GLU A 125 -0.79 -21.56 9.18
C GLU A 125 0.07 -21.23 7.95
N PRO A 126 1.34 -20.79 8.16
CA PRO A 126 2.27 -20.59 7.05
C PRO A 126 2.72 -21.92 6.41
N PRO A 127 3.15 -21.90 5.14
CA PRO A 127 3.38 -20.72 4.29
C PRO A 127 2.08 -20.14 3.73
N HIS A 128 1.98 -18.82 3.75
CA HIS A 128 0.83 -18.12 3.19
C HIS A 128 0.96 -18.05 1.67
N VAL A 129 0.03 -18.65 0.96
CA VAL A 129 -0.08 -18.60 -0.50
C VAL A 129 -1.37 -17.91 -0.91
N GLU A 130 -1.40 -17.29 -2.10
CA GLU A 130 -2.51 -16.45 -2.55
C GLU A 130 -3.84 -17.19 -2.69
N ALA A 131 -3.78 -18.53 -2.86
CA ALA A 131 -4.95 -19.40 -2.95
C ALA A 131 -5.66 -19.65 -1.61
N LEU A 132 -5.04 -19.29 -0.47
CA LEU A 132 -5.69 -19.42 0.83
C LEU A 132 -6.89 -18.49 0.93
N PRO A 133 -7.99 -18.94 1.56
CA PRO A 133 -9.14 -18.08 1.81
C PRO A 133 -8.77 -16.91 2.73
N ASP A 134 -9.54 -15.83 2.65
CA ASP A 134 -9.37 -14.69 3.54
C ASP A 134 -9.79 -15.07 4.98
N ASP A 135 -8.98 -14.66 5.97
CA ASP A 135 -9.26 -14.79 7.42
C ASP A 135 -9.05 -13.44 8.10
N CYS A 136 -9.89 -12.46 7.77
CA CYS A 136 -9.77 -11.09 8.22
C CYS A 136 -10.19 -10.94 9.69
N LEU A 137 -9.25 -10.55 10.57
CA LEU A 137 -9.46 -10.46 12.02
C LEU A 137 -9.80 -9.05 12.53
N ASN A 138 -9.77 -8.03 11.69
CA ASN A 138 -9.95 -6.64 12.09
C ASN A 138 -10.49 -5.77 10.95
N PRO A 139 -11.01 -4.54 11.25
CA PRO A 139 -11.55 -3.64 10.22
C PRO A 139 -10.53 -3.25 9.15
N TYR A 140 -9.25 -3.14 9.47
CA TYR A 140 -8.20 -2.86 8.49
C TYR A 140 -8.11 -4.00 7.47
N SER A 141 -7.93 -5.24 7.91
CA SER A 141 -7.74 -6.37 6.98
C SER A 141 -8.96 -6.58 6.08
N ILE A 142 -10.19 -6.52 6.64
CA ILE A 142 -11.42 -6.69 5.84
C ILE A 142 -11.59 -5.55 4.83
N SER A 143 -11.26 -4.31 5.21
CA SER A 143 -11.37 -3.15 4.30
C SER A 143 -10.37 -3.24 3.14
N LYS A 144 -9.17 -3.77 3.38
CA LYS A 144 -8.17 -4.01 2.33
C LYS A 144 -8.57 -5.14 1.38
N VAL A 145 -9.10 -6.24 1.92
CA VAL A 145 -9.63 -7.36 1.12
C VAL A 145 -10.84 -6.93 0.29
N ASN A 146 -11.70 -6.04 0.80
CA ASN A 146 -12.75 -5.43 -0.02
C ASN A 146 -12.17 -4.70 -1.22
N GLY A 147 -11.06 -3.97 -1.06
CA GLY A 147 -10.32 -3.35 -2.15
C GLY A 147 -9.81 -4.35 -3.19
N GLU A 148 -9.31 -5.52 -2.76
CA GLU A 148 -8.91 -6.61 -3.67
C GLU A 148 -10.09 -7.07 -4.54
N LYS A 149 -11.24 -7.30 -3.91
CA LYS A 149 -12.47 -7.72 -4.60
C LYS A 149 -13.00 -6.66 -5.57
N LEU A 150 -12.90 -5.38 -5.18
CA LEU A 150 -13.22 -4.26 -6.08
C LEU A 150 -12.27 -4.23 -7.29
N CYS A 151 -10.95 -4.34 -7.09
CA CYS A 151 -9.98 -4.38 -8.18
C CYS A 151 -10.31 -5.51 -9.18
N LYS A 152 -10.53 -6.73 -8.67
CA LYS A 152 -10.92 -7.87 -9.50
C LYS A 152 -12.22 -7.59 -10.26
N MET A 153 -13.24 -7.07 -9.60
CA MET A 153 -14.52 -6.73 -10.23
C MET A 153 -14.33 -5.69 -11.35
N TYR A 154 -13.53 -4.63 -11.13
CA TYR A 154 -13.26 -3.63 -12.16
C TYR A 154 -12.52 -4.20 -13.37
N THR A 155 -11.64 -5.17 -13.14
CA THR A 155 -10.99 -5.90 -14.25
C THR A 155 -11.99 -6.75 -15.02
N ASP A 156 -12.79 -7.55 -14.33
CA ASP A 156 -13.71 -8.52 -14.95
C ASP A 156 -14.87 -7.83 -15.69
N LEU A 157 -15.48 -6.79 -15.09
CA LEU A 157 -16.67 -6.13 -15.64
C LEU A 157 -16.36 -4.97 -16.57
N PHE A 158 -15.31 -4.21 -16.29
CA PHE A 158 -15.04 -2.95 -16.98
C PHE A 158 -13.76 -2.97 -17.81
N GLY A 159 -12.94 -4.03 -17.71
CA GLY A 159 -11.70 -4.15 -18.47
C GLY A 159 -10.57 -3.21 -17.98
N LEU A 160 -10.72 -2.60 -16.79
CA LEU A 160 -9.63 -1.85 -16.17
C LEU A 160 -8.57 -2.84 -15.68
N GLU A 161 -7.36 -2.79 -16.23
CA GLU A 161 -6.30 -3.67 -15.76
C GLU A 161 -5.94 -3.35 -14.30
N THR A 162 -6.00 -4.35 -13.41
CA THR A 162 -5.54 -4.20 -12.02
C THR A 162 -4.54 -5.28 -11.66
N VAL A 163 -3.58 -4.94 -10.78
CA VAL A 163 -2.67 -5.88 -10.12
C VAL A 163 -2.73 -5.61 -8.63
N ILE A 164 -2.82 -6.65 -7.82
CA ILE A 164 -3.07 -6.54 -6.39
C ILE A 164 -1.89 -7.16 -5.65
N PHE A 165 -1.28 -6.39 -4.74
CA PHE A 165 -0.16 -6.87 -3.93
C PHE A 165 -0.52 -6.98 -2.46
N ARG A 166 -0.37 -8.15 -1.86
CA ARG A 166 -0.35 -8.34 -0.41
C ARG A 166 1.08 -8.15 0.10
N TYR A 167 1.36 -6.98 0.64
CA TYR A 167 2.66 -6.73 1.26
C TYR A 167 2.78 -7.45 2.59
N PHE A 168 3.93 -8.08 2.81
CA PHE A 168 4.34 -8.56 4.12
C PHE A 168 4.95 -7.39 4.93
N ASN A 169 5.79 -7.64 5.94
CA ASN A 169 6.25 -6.57 6.81
C ASN A 169 7.30 -5.70 6.08
N VAL A 170 6.86 -4.60 5.50
CA VAL A 170 7.74 -3.70 4.74
C VAL A 170 8.63 -2.92 5.69
N TYR A 171 9.93 -2.87 5.39
CA TYR A 171 10.91 -2.09 6.13
C TYR A 171 11.82 -1.30 5.20
N GLY A 172 12.52 -0.30 5.75
CA GLY A 172 13.53 0.45 5.00
C GLY A 172 13.47 1.96 5.18
N ASN A 173 14.04 2.68 4.20
CA ASN A 173 14.17 4.13 4.25
C ASN A 173 12.81 4.83 4.42
N ARG A 174 12.73 5.82 5.32
CA ARG A 174 11.50 6.57 5.67
C ARG A 174 10.44 5.76 6.42
N GLN A 175 10.80 4.58 6.94
CA GLN A 175 9.90 3.80 7.78
C GLN A 175 9.60 4.58 9.07
N PRO A 176 8.31 4.61 9.51
CA PRO A 176 7.97 5.17 10.82
C PRO A 176 8.70 4.45 11.95
N ILE A 177 9.36 5.21 12.84
CA ILE A 177 10.15 4.67 13.96
C ILE A 177 9.58 5.05 15.33
N LYS A 178 8.64 5.98 15.38
CA LYS A 178 7.98 6.45 16.61
C LYS A 178 6.50 6.07 16.64
N GLY A 179 5.92 6.22 17.82
CA GLY A 179 4.52 5.94 18.06
C GLY A 179 4.24 4.51 18.52
N GLN A 180 3.06 4.33 19.11
CA GLN A 180 2.59 3.08 19.70
C GLN A 180 2.45 1.95 18.67
N TYR A 181 2.29 2.31 17.40
CA TYR A 181 2.02 1.38 16.29
C TYR A 181 3.18 1.29 15.30
N ALA A 182 4.40 1.71 15.70
CA ALA A 182 5.58 1.55 14.86
C ALA A 182 5.88 0.05 14.64
N PRO A 183 6.32 -0.35 13.41
CA PRO A 183 6.75 -1.72 13.16
C PRO A 183 7.95 -2.10 14.05
N VAL A 184 8.08 -3.39 14.38
CA VAL A 184 9.11 -3.89 15.32
C VAL A 184 10.52 -3.44 14.96
N ILE A 185 10.89 -3.43 13.68
CA ILE A 185 12.21 -2.93 13.24
C ILE A 185 12.38 -1.45 13.61
N GLY A 186 11.37 -0.62 13.43
CA GLY A 186 11.41 0.79 13.83
C GLY A 186 11.55 0.97 15.34
N ILE A 187 10.84 0.15 16.13
CA ILE A 187 10.95 0.15 17.60
C ILE A 187 12.36 -0.24 18.03
N PHE A 188 12.91 -1.32 17.48
CA PHE A 188 14.26 -1.80 17.83
C PHE A 188 15.33 -0.80 17.44
N LEU A 189 15.26 -0.18 16.26
CA LEU A 189 16.22 0.85 15.87
C LEU A 189 16.18 2.05 16.82
N ARG A 190 15.00 2.53 17.20
CA ARG A 190 14.85 3.61 18.17
C ARG A 190 15.41 3.23 19.54
N GLN A 191 15.15 2.00 20.02
CA GLN A 191 15.67 1.53 21.30
C GLN A 191 17.20 1.46 21.28
N LEU A 192 17.81 0.96 20.20
CA LEU A 192 19.27 0.94 20.01
C LEU A 192 19.87 2.34 19.97
N GLU A 193 19.24 3.29 19.25
CA GLU A 193 19.70 4.69 19.19
C GLU A 193 19.67 5.40 20.55
N ASN A 194 18.82 4.95 21.47
CA ASN A 194 18.66 5.51 22.81
C ASN A 194 19.33 4.66 23.91
N ASP A 195 20.18 3.70 23.56
CA ASP A 195 20.83 2.75 24.50
C ASP A 195 19.80 2.04 25.41
N GLN A 196 18.63 1.73 24.89
CA GLN A 196 17.55 1.01 25.59
C GLN A 196 17.60 -0.49 25.26
N GLU A 197 17.16 -1.32 26.21
CA GLU A 197 16.98 -2.75 25.96
C GLU A 197 15.89 -2.98 24.91
N LEU A 198 16.09 -3.99 24.05
CA LEU A 198 15.09 -4.38 23.06
C LEU A 198 13.88 -5.03 23.74
N THR A 199 12.69 -4.55 23.45
CA THR A 199 11.45 -5.09 24.01
C THR A 199 11.00 -6.33 23.23
N ILE A 200 11.03 -7.48 23.89
CA ILE A 200 10.44 -8.71 23.37
C ILE A 200 9.02 -8.84 23.93
N VAL A 201 8.03 -8.99 23.03
CA VAL A 201 6.63 -9.20 23.41
C VAL A 201 6.30 -10.68 23.34
N GLY A 202 5.75 -11.23 24.44
CA GLY A 202 5.46 -12.66 24.55
C GLY A 202 6.70 -13.50 24.83
N ASP A 203 6.81 -14.64 24.12
CA ASP A 203 7.90 -15.61 24.31
C ASP A 203 9.10 -15.41 23.36
N GLY A 204 9.01 -14.46 22.43
CA GLY A 204 10.04 -14.20 21.43
C GLY A 204 10.05 -15.17 20.24
N GLU A 205 9.13 -16.12 20.19
CA GLU A 205 9.04 -17.12 19.12
C GLU A 205 8.21 -16.62 17.92
N GLN A 206 7.80 -15.35 17.93
CA GLN A 206 7.03 -14.75 16.83
C GLN A 206 7.88 -14.65 15.58
N ARG A 207 7.33 -15.09 14.46
CA ARG A 207 7.99 -15.05 13.15
C ARG A 207 7.31 -14.08 12.22
N ARG A 208 8.09 -13.34 11.46
CA ARG A 208 7.61 -12.40 10.45
C ARG A 208 8.46 -12.52 9.19
N ASP A 209 7.81 -12.44 8.04
CA ASP A 209 8.49 -12.21 6.76
C ASP A 209 8.66 -10.70 6.56
N PHE A 210 9.90 -10.24 6.38
CA PHE A 210 10.24 -8.85 6.15
C PHE A 210 10.67 -8.64 4.71
N VAL A 211 10.11 -7.62 4.07
CA VAL A 211 10.45 -7.24 2.69
C VAL A 211 10.96 -5.80 2.65
N ASN A 212 12.07 -5.58 1.92
CA ASN A 212 12.60 -4.23 1.79
C ASN A 212 11.71 -3.34 0.92
N VAL A 213 11.54 -2.08 1.30
CA VAL A 213 10.74 -1.11 0.54
C VAL A 213 11.19 -0.96 -0.91
N LYS A 214 12.49 -1.17 -1.21
CA LYS A 214 13.00 -1.13 -2.58
C LYS A 214 12.44 -2.26 -3.44
N ASP A 215 12.25 -3.45 -2.87
CA ASP A 215 11.67 -4.60 -3.56
C ASP A 215 10.17 -4.38 -3.81
N VAL A 216 9.47 -3.81 -2.81
CA VAL A 216 8.07 -3.39 -2.97
C VAL A 216 7.91 -2.35 -4.08
N VAL A 217 8.77 -1.33 -4.11
CA VAL A 217 8.79 -0.31 -5.17
C VAL A 217 9.06 -0.94 -6.54
N GLN A 218 10.04 -1.83 -6.63
CA GLN A 218 10.36 -2.54 -7.86
C GLN A 218 9.19 -3.39 -8.36
N ALA A 219 8.52 -4.13 -7.46
CA ALA A 219 7.34 -4.92 -7.78
C ALA A 219 6.23 -4.05 -8.37
N ASN A 220 5.93 -2.90 -7.74
CA ASN A 220 4.93 -1.95 -8.24
C ASN A 220 5.24 -1.46 -9.66
N ILE A 221 6.49 -1.04 -9.90
CA ILE A 221 6.92 -0.54 -11.22
C ILE A 221 6.82 -1.64 -12.29
N LEU A 222 7.27 -2.85 -11.97
CA LEU A 222 7.17 -3.99 -12.89
C LEU A 222 5.71 -4.32 -13.22
N ALA A 223 4.85 -4.38 -12.20
CA ALA A 223 3.42 -4.64 -12.38
C ALA A 223 2.75 -3.60 -13.28
N ALA A 224 3.11 -2.32 -13.15
CA ALA A 224 2.55 -1.26 -13.96
C ALA A 224 3.05 -1.28 -15.41
N THR A 225 4.37 -1.49 -15.60
CA THR A 225 5.04 -1.20 -16.88
C THR A 225 5.28 -2.42 -17.78
N LYS A 226 5.32 -3.63 -17.21
CA LYS A 226 5.52 -4.85 -18.01
C LYS A 226 4.23 -5.29 -18.69
N LYS A 227 4.39 -5.91 -19.85
CA LYS A 227 3.29 -6.61 -20.50
C LYS A 227 2.92 -7.81 -19.62
N LEU A 228 1.65 -7.90 -19.28
CA LEU A 228 1.08 -9.01 -18.51
C LEU A 228 0.10 -9.77 -19.38
N ASP A 229 0.01 -11.08 -19.14
CA ASP A 229 -1.04 -11.90 -19.73
C ASP A 229 -2.38 -11.59 -19.05
N LYS A 230 -3.50 -11.82 -19.75
CA LYS A 230 -4.83 -11.51 -19.22
C LYS A 230 -5.12 -12.20 -17.90
N ASP A 231 -4.64 -13.44 -17.73
CA ASP A 231 -4.86 -14.25 -16.53
C ASP A 231 -4.07 -13.72 -15.31
N ALA A 232 -3.09 -12.84 -15.53
CA ALA A 232 -2.34 -12.17 -14.49
C ALA A 232 -3.04 -10.91 -13.96
N LEU A 233 -4.08 -10.42 -14.67
CA LEU A 233 -4.81 -9.21 -14.30
C LEU A 233 -5.96 -9.54 -13.32
N GLY A 234 -6.23 -8.62 -12.40
CA GLY A 234 -7.22 -8.82 -11.35
C GLY A 234 -6.81 -9.86 -10.31
N GLN A 235 -5.55 -10.30 -10.32
CA GLN A 235 -5.04 -11.32 -9.40
C GLN A 235 -4.27 -10.70 -8.25
N VAL A 236 -4.25 -11.45 -7.14
CA VAL A 236 -3.48 -11.13 -5.93
C VAL A 236 -2.11 -11.80 -6.03
N TYR A 237 -1.08 -11.07 -5.60
CA TYR A 237 0.31 -11.56 -5.52
C TYR A 237 0.90 -11.19 -4.16
N ASN A 238 1.56 -12.13 -3.52
CA ASN A 238 2.33 -11.87 -2.32
C ASN A 238 3.63 -11.11 -2.65
N VAL A 239 3.95 -10.11 -1.84
CA VAL A 239 5.24 -9.42 -1.89
C VAL A 239 5.91 -9.56 -0.52
N GLY A 240 6.73 -10.59 -0.41
CA GLY A 240 7.51 -10.97 0.76
C GLY A 240 8.87 -11.50 0.34
N SER A 241 9.74 -11.79 1.30
CA SER A 241 11.06 -12.38 1.05
C SER A 241 11.03 -13.91 0.95
N GLY A 242 9.97 -14.53 1.44
CA GLY A 242 9.88 -15.98 1.62
C GLY A 242 10.74 -16.49 2.79
N CYS A 243 11.27 -15.59 3.62
CA CYS A 243 12.12 -15.91 4.76
C CYS A 243 11.47 -15.45 6.07
N LEU A 244 11.21 -16.38 6.98
CA LEU A 244 10.68 -16.08 8.31
C LEU A 244 11.81 -15.78 9.28
N LEU A 245 11.80 -14.59 9.86
CA LEU A 245 12.70 -14.18 10.92
C LEU A 245 11.97 -14.17 12.27
N TYR A 246 12.65 -14.55 13.34
CA TYR A 246 12.18 -14.35 14.72
C TYR A 246 12.25 -12.86 15.09
N THR A 247 11.25 -12.37 15.83
CA THR A 247 11.17 -10.98 16.27
C THR A 247 10.76 -10.85 17.73
#